data_75ba8e96763376f4f1e43b0ddcec2a32
#
_entry.id   75ba8e96763376f4f1e43b0ddcec2a32
#
_cell.length_a   1.000
_cell.length_b   1.000
_cell.length_c   1.000
_cell.angle_alpha   90.00
_cell.angle_beta   90.00
_cell.angle_gamma   90.00
#
_symmetry.space_group_name_H-M   'P 1'
#
loop_
_entity.id
_entity.type
_entity.pdbx_description
1 polymer ?
#
loop_
_entity_poly.entity_id
_entity_poly.type
_entity_poly.pdbx_seq_one_letter_code
_entity_poly.pdbx_strand_id
1 'polypeptide(L)'
;MLQSCLGDADDTSNGTLFTIGTIKVIEDKEYYFNLDDGEKMYPSDTTYIHNYTVNDDQRVFIHFLPLEESIPGYKYNVKLIQIEDILTKDIIPLTEETADSIGNDRINVVELWITGNYLNIEHQFFHNNNSSKKHMLNLVINQTEQASASEDDYLTLEFRHNAYDDEPRTLGWGVVSFRLKEIANQLVGKKGLKIIVNTIYDGKQTYTVDLKK
;
A
#
# COMPACT_ATOMS: atom_id res chain seq x y z
N MET A 1 -19.76 10.65 0.53
CA MET A 1 -19.98 9.69 -0.55
C MET A 1 -18.62 9.37 -1.13
N LEU A 2 -18.01 8.28 -0.64
CA LEU A 2 -16.74 7.78 -1.17
C LEU A 2 -17.09 6.86 -2.33
N GLN A 3 -16.88 7.34 -3.53
CA GLN A 3 -16.94 6.54 -4.74
C GLN A 3 -15.71 5.64 -4.72
N SER A 4 -15.93 4.35 -4.46
CA SER A 4 -14.97 3.30 -4.72
C SER A 4 -14.49 3.44 -6.16
N CYS A 5 -13.20 3.63 -6.37
CA CYS A 5 -12.57 3.57 -7.69
C CYS A 5 -12.64 2.13 -8.22
N LEU A 6 -13.80 1.79 -8.78
CA LEU A 6 -13.84 0.89 -9.92
C LEU A 6 -13.31 1.75 -11.07
N GLY A 7 -12.02 1.63 -11.38
CA GLY A 7 -11.43 2.33 -12.51
C GLY A 7 -12.26 2.06 -13.75
N ASP A 8 -12.54 3.11 -14.52
CA ASP A 8 -13.13 3.01 -15.82
C ASP A 8 -12.32 1.98 -16.63
N ALA A 9 -12.98 0.85 -16.94
CA ALA A 9 -12.41 -0.19 -17.76
C ALA A 9 -12.16 0.39 -19.16
N ASP A 10 -10.91 0.63 -19.47
CA ASP A 10 -10.49 0.81 -20.85
C ASP A 10 -10.78 -0.51 -21.60
N ASP A 11 -11.57 -0.42 -22.67
CA ASP A 11 -12.35 -1.46 -23.36
C ASP A 11 -11.47 -2.46 -24.16
N THR A 12 -10.50 -3.11 -23.51
CA THR A 12 -9.73 -4.22 -24.12
C THR A 12 -9.51 -5.42 -23.23
N SER A 13 -10.03 -5.44 -22.01
CA SER A 13 -9.94 -6.59 -21.12
C SER A 13 -11.30 -7.31 -21.06
N ASN A 14 -11.31 -8.53 -21.41
CA ASN A 14 -12.29 -9.62 -21.37
C ASN A 14 -13.21 -9.66 -20.11
N GLY A 15 -13.70 -8.52 -19.60
CA GLY A 15 -14.51 -8.39 -18.39
C GLY A 15 -13.74 -8.57 -17.07
N THR A 16 -12.40 -8.59 -17.11
CA THR A 16 -11.57 -8.73 -15.90
C THR A 16 -11.63 -7.45 -15.06
N LEU A 17 -11.97 -7.61 -13.79
CA LEU A 17 -11.98 -6.54 -12.79
C LEU A 17 -10.69 -6.55 -11.97
N PHE A 18 -10.40 -5.41 -11.33
CA PHE A 18 -9.22 -5.21 -10.49
C PHE A 18 -9.61 -4.66 -9.12
N THR A 19 -8.92 -5.12 -8.07
CA THR A 19 -9.05 -4.57 -6.71
C THR A 19 -7.79 -4.81 -5.89
N ILE A 20 -7.75 -4.21 -4.70
CA ILE A 20 -6.72 -4.43 -3.70
C ILE A 20 -7.34 -5.08 -2.47
N GLY A 21 -6.62 -6.05 -1.88
CA GLY A 21 -7.07 -6.71 -0.68
C GLY A 21 -5.92 -7.26 0.16
N THR A 22 -6.29 -7.85 1.29
CA THR A 22 -5.38 -8.56 2.19
C THR A 22 -5.77 -10.03 2.22
N ILE A 23 -4.83 -10.91 1.97
CA ILE A 23 -5.02 -12.36 2.09
C ILE A 23 -5.29 -12.70 3.55
N LYS A 24 -6.30 -13.53 3.78
CA LYS A 24 -6.62 -14.15 5.07
C LYS A 24 -6.70 -15.66 4.92
N VAL A 25 -5.76 -16.36 5.53
CA VAL A 25 -5.72 -17.82 5.53
C VAL A 25 -6.76 -18.34 6.53
N ILE A 26 -7.58 -19.30 6.10
CA ILE A 26 -8.59 -19.97 6.94
C ILE A 26 -7.98 -21.21 7.58
N GLU A 27 -7.63 -22.19 6.74
CA GLU A 27 -6.95 -23.42 7.13
C GLU A 27 -6.10 -23.91 5.96
N ASP A 28 -4.93 -24.48 6.23
CA ASP A 28 -3.99 -25.07 5.25
C ASP A 28 -3.73 -24.18 4.02
N LYS A 29 -4.50 -24.40 2.95
CA LYS A 29 -4.40 -23.68 1.68
C LYS A 29 -5.65 -22.86 1.35
N GLU A 30 -6.67 -22.91 2.19
CA GLU A 30 -7.86 -22.11 1.98
C GLU A 30 -7.66 -20.69 2.47
N TYR A 31 -8.05 -19.73 1.66
CA TYR A 31 -7.92 -18.31 1.96
C TYR A 31 -9.03 -17.50 1.31
N TYR A 32 -9.20 -16.29 1.80
CA TYR A 32 -10.06 -15.28 1.23
C TYR A 32 -9.35 -13.91 1.24
N PHE A 33 -9.97 -12.92 0.65
CA PHE A 33 -9.46 -11.55 0.68
C PHE A 33 -10.37 -10.66 1.51
N ASN A 34 -9.79 -9.90 2.43
CA ASN A 34 -10.42 -8.70 2.97
C ASN A 34 -10.09 -7.55 2.02
N LEU A 35 -11.11 -6.98 1.39
CA LEU A 35 -10.95 -5.86 0.45
C LEU A 35 -10.84 -4.52 1.19
N ASP A 36 -10.34 -3.51 0.51
CA ASP A 36 -10.14 -2.18 1.09
C ASP A 36 -11.44 -1.42 1.39
N ASP A 37 -12.55 -1.83 0.76
CA ASP A 37 -13.91 -1.36 1.08
C ASP A 37 -14.52 -2.04 2.32
N GLY A 38 -13.84 -3.02 2.90
CA GLY A 38 -14.28 -3.79 4.07
C GLY A 38 -15.06 -5.06 3.73
N GLU A 39 -15.31 -5.34 2.48
CA GLU A 39 -16.00 -6.54 2.01
C GLU A 39 -15.07 -7.75 1.92
N LYS A 40 -15.65 -8.96 1.87
CA LYS A 40 -14.92 -10.22 1.74
C LYS A 40 -15.14 -10.83 0.36
N MET A 41 -14.04 -11.33 -0.21
CA MET A 41 -14.02 -12.00 -1.51
C MET A 41 -13.46 -13.41 -1.36
N TYR A 42 -14.18 -14.41 -1.89
CA TYR A 42 -13.74 -15.81 -1.89
C TYR A 42 -13.32 -16.25 -3.30
N PRO A 43 -12.12 -16.80 -3.48
CA PRO A 43 -11.63 -17.24 -4.78
C PRO A 43 -11.97 -18.71 -5.03
N SER A 44 -13.21 -19.01 -5.47
CA SER A 44 -13.63 -20.39 -5.75
C SER A 44 -12.88 -21.04 -6.92
N ASP A 45 -12.43 -20.23 -7.89
CA ASP A 45 -11.67 -20.72 -9.04
C ASP A 45 -10.29 -20.04 -9.09
N THR A 46 -9.25 -20.83 -8.81
CA THR A 46 -7.84 -20.40 -8.83
C THR A 46 -7.05 -21.10 -9.94
N THR A 47 -7.70 -21.62 -10.95
CA THR A 47 -7.06 -22.44 -12.01
C THR A 47 -5.98 -21.71 -12.80
N TYR A 48 -5.99 -20.37 -12.85
CA TYR A 48 -4.95 -19.58 -13.49
C TYR A 48 -3.78 -19.19 -12.56
N ILE A 49 -3.92 -19.45 -11.25
CA ILE A 49 -2.90 -19.08 -10.26
C ILE A 49 -1.95 -20.25 -10.07
N HIS A 50 -0.83 -20.20 -10.78
CA HIS A 50 0.20 -21.22 -10.70
C HIS A 50 1.37 -20.71 -9.85
N ASN A 51 1.89 -21.56 -8.95
CA ASN A 51 3.12 -21.30 -8.17
C ASN A 51 3.08 -20.05 -7.27
N TYR A 52 1.89 -19.59 -6.88
CA TYR A 52 1.74 -18.51 -5.92
C TYR A 52 1.77 -19.08 -4.48
N THR A 53 2.61 -18.50 -3.64
CA THR A 53 2.67 -18.85 -2.21
C THR A 53 1.75 -17.94 -1.42
N VAL A 54 0.70 -18.52 -0.87
CA VAL A 54 -0.27 -17.80 -0.04
C VAL A 54 0.34 -17.52 1.33
N ASN A 55 0.42 -16.24 1.70
CA ASN A 55 0.87 -15.80 3.02
C ASN A 55 -0.24 -15.02 3.71
N ASP A 56 -0.52 -15.33 4.98
CA ASP A 56 -1.48 -14.57 5.77
C ASP A 56 -1.03 -13.12 5.94
N ASP A 57 -2.00 -12.19 5.96
CA ASP A 57 -1.73 -10.75 6.04
C ASP A 57 -0.92 -10.14 4.88
N GLN A 58 -0.72 -10.86 3.76
CA GLN A 58 -0.11 -10.29 2.56
C GLN A 58 -1.09 -9.36 1.84
N ARG A 59 -0.65 -8.14 1.53
CA ARG A 59 -1.39 -7.19 0.69
C ARG A 59 -1.14 -7.52 -0.78
N VAL A 60 -2.20 -7.52 -1.59
CA VAL A 60 -2.14 -7.97 -2.98
C VAL A 60 -3.00 -7.12 -3.91
N PHE A 61 -2.54 -7.02 -5.16
CA PHE A 61 -3.37 -6.69 -6.31
C PHE A 61 -4.08 -7.96 -6.79
N ILE A 62 -5.37 -7.84 -7.11
CA ILE A 62 -6.24 -8.96 -7.49
C ILE A 62 -6.92 -8.63 -8.81
N HIS A 63 -6.64 -9.43 -9.85
CA HIS A 63 -7.38 -9.40 -11.11
C HIS A 63 -8.31 -10.61 -11.14
N PHE A 64 -9.59 -10.39 -11.40
CA PHE A 64 -10.60 -11.43 -11.23
C PHE A 64 -11.80 -11.28 -12.17
N LEU A 65 -12.55 -12.37 -12.31
CA LEU A 65 -13.87 -12.40 -12.92
C LEU A 65 -14.90 -12.79 -11.85
N PRO A 66 -16.02 -12.04 -11.71
CA PRO A 66 -17.09 -12.43 -10.81
C PRO A 66 -17.74 -13.75 -11.26
N LEU A 67 -18.13 -14.59 -10.29
CA LEU A 67 -18.92 -15.80 -10.51
C LEU A 67 -20.35 -15.57 -10.02
N GLU A 68 -21.32 -16.19 -10.70
CA GLU A 68 -22.74 -16.04 -10.36
C GLU A 68 -23.12 -16.75 -9.05
N GLU A 69 -22.43 -17.85 -8.71
CA GLU A 69 -22.68 -18.61 -7.50
C GLU A 69 -22.26 -17.81 -6.26
N SER A 70 -23.18 -17.64 -5.30
CA SER A 70 -22.88 -16.95 -4.04
C SER A 70 -22.33 -17.91 -3.00
N ILE A 71 -21.32 -17.46 -2.24
CA ILE A 71 -20.75 -18.20 -1.11
C ILE A 71 -21.18 -17.54 0.21
N PRO A 72 -21.84 -18.26 1.14
CA PRO A 72 -22.26 -17.69 2.41
C PRO A 72 -21.10 -17.05 3.19
N GLY A 73 -21.28 -15.80 3.64
CA GLY A 73 -20.26 -15.06 4.39
C GLY A 73 -19.27 -14.25 3.56
N TYR A 74 -19.38 -14.30 2.22
CA TYR A 74 -18.58 -13.53 1.30
C TYR A 74 -19.46 -12.69 0.37
N LYS A 75 -19.04 -11.45 0.14
CA LYS A 75 -19.74 -10.54 -0.78
C LYS A 75 -19.52 -10.93 -2.23
N TYR A 76 -18.30 -11.35 -2.54
CA TYR A 76 -17.91 -11.73 -3.90
C TYR A 76 -17.39 -13.16 -3.92
N ASN A 77 -17.83 -13.91 -4.94
CA ASN A 77 -17.26 -15.18 -5.34
C ASN A 77 -16.60 -15.00 -6.70
N VAL A 78 -15.32 -15.40 -6.85
CA VAL A 78 -14.55 -15.02 -8.02
C VAL A 78 -13.69 -16.15 -8.58
N LYS A 79 -13.41 -16.01 -9.87
CA LYS A 79 -12.28 -16.67 -10.55
C LYS A 79 -11.10 -15.72 -10.56
N LEU A 80 -9.99 -16.12 -9.97
CA LEU A 80 -8.75 -15.35 -10.04
C LEU A 80 -8.10 -15.48 -11.41
N ILE A 81 -7.71 -14.34 -11.97
CA ILE A 81 -6.96 -14.24 -13.23
C ILE A 81 -5.48 -14.01 -12.92
N GLN A 82 -5.18 -13.09 -11.99
CA GLN A 82 -3.82 -12.76 -11.58
C GLN A 82 -3.83 -12.27 -10.13
N ILE A 83 -2.75 -12.52 -9.42
CA ILE A 83 -2.49 -12.03 -8.07
C ILE A 83 -1.03 -11.59 -7.99
N GLU A 84 -0.79 -10.40 -7.45
CA GLU A 84 0.53 -9.81 -7.30
C GLU A 84 0.71 -9.24 -5.90
N ASP A 85 1.86 -9.52 -5.29
CA ASP A 85 2.18 -8.98 -3.97
C ASP A 85 2.41 -7.47 -4.04
N ILE A 86 1.75 -6.72 -3.14
CA ILE A 86 2.07 -5.33 -2.86
C ILE A 86 3.23 -5.31 -1.86
N LEU A 87 4.27 -4.53 -2.14
CA LEU A 87 5.37 -4.29 -1.20
C LEU A 87 4.80 -3.85 0.15
N THR A 88 4.94 -4.70 1.17
CA THR A 88 4.38 -4.46 2.50
C THR A 88 5.49 -4.42 3.53
N LYS A 89 5.66 -3.28 4.21
CA LYS A 89 6.78 -3.00 5.10
C LYS A 89 6.32 -2.54 6.48
N ASP A 90 7.23 -2.62 7.44
CA ASP A 90 7.05 -2.02 8.76
C ASP A 90 7.54 -0.57 8.76
N ILE A 91 7.00 0.24 9.69
CA ILE A 91 7.45 1.60 9.94
C ILE A 91 8.71 1.51 10.80
N ILE A 92 9.77 2.21 10.39
CA ILE A 92 11.08 2.16 11.03
C ILE A 92 11.50 3.52 11.57
N PRO A 93 12.40 3.58 12.57
CA PRO A 93 12.98 4.84 13.00
C PRO A 93 13.96 5.38 11.94
N LEU A 94 13.97 6.71 11.76
CA LEU A 94 15.00 7.45 11.05
C LEU A 94 15.94 8.05 12.10
N THR A 95 17.21 7.63 12.06
CA THR A 95 18.29 8.13 12.94
C THR A 95 19.37 8.80 12.09
N GLU A 96 20.29 9.52 12.72
CA GLU A 96 21.44 10.10 12.00
C GLU A 96 22.27 9.02 11.28
N GLU A 97 22.39 7.82 11.87
CA GLU A 97 23.16 6.71 11.31
C GLU A 97 22.49 6.07 10.08
N THR A 98 21.14 6.10 10.02
CA THR A 98 20.37 5.45 8.95
C THR A 98 19.91 6.42 7.86
N ALA A 99 20.05 7.73 8.07
CA ALA A 99 19.50 8.75 7.18
C ALA A 99 19.99 8.63 5.74
N ASP A 100 21.30 8.44 5.53
CA ASP A 100 21.89 8.31 4.20
C ASP A 100 21.40 7.03 3.47
N SER A 101 21.32 5.91 4.20
CA SER A 101 20.88 4.64 3.60
C SER A 101 19.39 4.61 3.30
N ILE A 102 18.57 5.29 4.11
CA ILE A 102 17.12 5.45 3.88
C ILE A 102 16.87 6.40 2.71
N GLY A 103 17.70 7.44 2.56
CA GLY A 103 17.61 8.42 1.49
C GLY A 103 16.45 9.41 1.66
N ASN A 104 16.37 10.36 0.75
CA ASN A 104 15.28 11.33 0.64
C ASN A 104 15.10 11.83 -0.79
N ASP A 105 15.23 10.93 -1.76
CA ASP A 105 15.02 11.24 -3.16
C ASP A 105 13.56 11.58 -3.43
N ARG A 106 13.32 12.27 -4.54
CA ARG A 106 12.01 12.78 -4.88
C ARG A 106 11.04 11.64 -5.26
N ILE A 107 9.84 11.71 -4.71
CA ILE A 107 8.75 10.76 -4.98
C ILE A 107 7.41 11.47 -4.86
N ASN A 108 6.49 11.27 -5.79
CA ASN A 108 5.13 11.79 -5.68
C ASN A 108 4.23 10.83 -4.93
N VAL A 109 3.31 11.38 -4.16
CA VAL A 109 2.15 10.69 -3.62
C VAL A 109 0.95 11.05 -4.48
N VAL A 110 0.28 10.03 -5.01
CA VAL A 110 -0.94 10.15 -5.80
C VAL A 110 -2.16 10.04 -4.89
N GLU A 111 -2.18 9.00 -4.04
CA GLU A 111 -3.24 8.77 -3.08
C GLU A 111 -2.70 8.17 -1.78
N LEU A 112 -3.41 8.47 -0.68
CA LEU A 112 -3.18 7.91 0.66
C LEU A 112 -4.49 7.39 1.24
N TRP A 113 -4.51 6.14 1.70
CA TRP A 113 -5.67 5.61 2.42
C TRP A 113 -5.28 4.62 3.50
N ILE A 114 -6.12 4.51 4.52
CA ILE A 114 -5.97 3.52 5.59
C ILE A 114 -7.03 2.44 5.43
N THR A 115 -6.57 1.18 5.43
CA THR A 115 -7.44 -0.01 5.41
C THR A 115 -6.98 -0.98 6.47
N GLY A 116 -7.88 -1.30 7.42
CA GLY A 116 -7.51 -2.15 8.55
C GLY A 116 -6.28 -1.62 9.27
N ASN A 117 -5.21 -2.41 9.29
CA ASN A 117 -3.96 -2.07 9.96
C ASN A 117 -2.87 -1.56 8.99
N TYR A 118 -3.25 -1.07 7.81
CA TYR A 118 -2.29 -0.62 6.80
C TYR A 118 -2.53 0.83 6.38
N LEU A 119 -1.45 1.61 6.30
CA LEU A 119 -1.38 2.81 5.48
C LEU A 119 -0.92 2.39 4.09
N ASN A 120 -1.69 2.72 3.07
CA ASN A 120 -1.35 2.48 1.68
C ASN A 120 -0.97 3.80 1.01
N ILE A 121 0.04 3.78 0.19
CA ILE A 121 0.54 4.94 -0.55
C ILE A 121 0.65 4.56 -2.02
N GLU A 122 -0.20 5.16 -2.84
CA GLU A 122 0.00 5.19 -4.28
C GLU A 122 1.03 6.25 -4.61
N HIS A 123 2.05 5.87 -5.37
CA HIS A 123 3.20 6.72 -5.61
C HIS A 123 3.70 6.67 -7.05
N GLN A 124 4.49 7.68 -7.41
CA GLN A 124 5.21 7.75 -8.67
C GLN A 124 6.64 8.24 -8.43
N PHE A 125 7.61 7.61 -9.10
CA PHE A 125 9.00 8.07 -9.13
C PHE A 125 9.63 7.79 -10.50
N PHE A 126 10.70 8.51 -10.82
CA PHE A 126 11.47 8.26 -12.04
C PHE A 126 12.46 7.13 -11.85
N HIS A 127 12.61 6.27 -12.88
CA HIS A 127 13.57 5.18 -12.96
C HIS A 127 14.07 4.99 -14.40
N ASN A 128 15.17 4.25 -14.59
CA ASN A 128 15.79 4.03 -15.90
C ASN A 128 15.30 2.79 -16.65
N ASN A 129 14.24 2.12 -16.21
CA ASN A 129 13.74 0.84 -16.73
C ASN A 129 14.70 -0.35 -16.51
N ASN A 130 15.74 -0.24 -15.69
CA ASN A 130 16.61 -1.32 -15.35
C ASN A 130 16.05 -2.13 -14.17
N SER A 131 15.46 -3.29 -14.46
CA SER A 131 14.83 -4.15 -13.44
C SER A 131 15.79 -4.66 -12.36
N SER A 132 17.11 -4.57 -12.58
CA SER A 132 18.13 -4.95 -11.57
C SER A 132 18.32 -3.88 -10.49
N LYS A 133 17.95 -2.61 -10.76
CA LYS A 133 18.00 -1.53 -9.80
C LYS A 133 16.66 -1.41 -9.09
N LYS A 134 16.62 -1.78 -7.82
CA LYS A 134 15.43 -1.67 -6.98
C LYS A 134 15.54 -0.45 -6.11
N HIS A 135 14.59 0.47 -6.25
CA HIS A 135 14.46 1.63 -5.37
C HIS A 135 13.96 1.19 -3.98
N MET A 136 14.38 1.89 -2.95
CA MET A 136 13.92 1.63 -1.59
C MET A 136 12.85 2.64 -1.19
N LEU A 137 11.75 2.13 -0.66
CA LEU A 137 10.66 2.93 -0.08
C LEU A 137 10.56 2.65 1.41
N ASN A 138 10.51 3.68 2.24
CA ASN A 138 10.36 3.55 3.68
C ASN A 138 9.36 4.57 4.21
N LEU A 139 8.60 4.19 5.22
CA LEU A 139 7.85 5.09 6.08
C LEU A 139 8.57 5.14 7.43
N VAL A 140 8.91 6.33 7.89
CA VAL A 140 9.78 6.47 9.05
C VAL A 140 9.20 7.42 10.10
N ILE A 141 9.58 7.16 11.37
CA ILE A 141 9.47 8.12 12.48
C ILE A 141 10.80 8.84 12.58
N ASN A 142 10.82 10.13 12.30
CA ASN A 142 12.05 10.92 12.39
C ASN A 142 12.45 11.15 13.86
N GLN A 143 13.62 10.62 14.25
CA GLN A 143 14.21 10.76 15.58
C GLN A 143 15.44 11.70 15.57
N THR A 144 15.84 12.22 14.41
CA THR A 144 16.97 13.14 14.28
C THR A 144 16.61 14.56 14.71
N GLU A 145 15.34 14.95 14.53
CA GLU A 145 14.83 16.22 15.03
C GLU A 145 14.29 15.98 16.44
N GLN A 146 14.67 16.83 17.39
CA GLN A 146 14.01 16.81 18.70
C GLN A 146 12.52 16.97 18.45
N ALA A 147 11.78 15.89 18.67
CA ALA A 147 10.33 15.92 18.61
C ALA A 147 9.88 16.97 19.63
N SER A 148 9.66 18.20 19.17
CA SER A 148 8.80 19.11 19.91
C SER A 148 7.50 18.31 20.04
N ALA A 149 7.12 17.98 21.27
CA ALA A 149 5.84 17.37 21.58
C ALA A 149 4.78 18.30 20.99
N SER A 150 4.47 18.12 19.71
CA SER A 150 3.41 18.90 19.08
C SER A 150 2.12 18.38 19.71
N GLU A 151 1.35 19.29 20.29
CA GLU A 151 -0.05 19.04 20.68
C GLU A 151 -0.93 18.71 19.46
N ASP A 152 -0.30 18.25 18.37
CA ASP A 152 -0.95 17.92 17.13
C ASP A 152 -1.77 16.64 17.28
N ASP A 153 -3.01 16.71 16.88
CA ASP A 153 -3.94 15.57 16.83
C ASP A 153 -3.52 14.48 15.83
N TYR A 154 -2.46 14.71 15.05
CA TYR A 154 -1.93 13.79 14.06
C TYR A 154 -0.53 13.31 14.42
N LEU A 155 -0.24 12.04 14.17
CA LEU A 155 1.10 11.50 14.25
C LEU A 155 1.87 11.80 12.95
N THR A 156 3.03 12.44 13.07
CA THR A 156 3.85 12.79 11.90
C THR A 156 4.83 11.67 11.55
N LEU A 157 4.82 11.27 10.28
CA LEU A 157 5.73 10.32 9.67
C LEU A 157 6.34 10.93 8.40
N GLU A 158 7.42 10.34 7.89
CA GLU A 158 8.01 10.75 6.62
C GLU A 158 8.03 9.57 5.65
N PHE A 159 7.55 9.78 4.43
CA PHE A 159 7.68 8.83 3.35
C PHE A 159 8.96 9.13 2.59
N ARG A 160 9.89 8.19 2.65
CA ARG A 160 11.25 8.32 2.15
C ARG A 160 11.51 7.37 0.98
N HIS A 161 12.29 7.86 0.02
CA HIS A 161 12.69 7.15 -1.16
C HIS A 161 14.21 7.21 -1.32
N ASN A 162 14.83 6.09 -1.72
CA ASN A 162 16.20 6.05 -2.15
C ASN A 162 16.25 5.40 -3.54
N ALA A 163 16.64 6.17 -4.53
CA ALA A 163 16.79 5.74 -5.92
C ALA A 163 18.13 5.03 -6.20
N TYR A 164 19.08 5.06 -5.23
CA TYR A 164 20.42 4.52 -5.39
C TYR A 164 21.12 5.05 -6.67
N ASP A 165 21.05 6.37 -6.89
CA ASP A 165 21.61 7.04 -8.06
C ASP A 165 21.11 6.46 -9.39
N ASP A 166 19.86 5.99 -9.43
CA ASP A 166 19.25 5.56 -10.68
C ASP A 166 18.90 6.74 -11.58
N GLU A 167 19.19 6.60 -12.87
CA GLU A 167 18.98 7.70 -13.82
C GLU A 167 17.48 7.91 -14.08
N PRO A 168 16.94 9.14 -13.87
CA PRO A 168 15.51 9.42 -13.97
C PRO A 168 15.07 9.56 -15.43
N ARG A 169 14.61 8.48 -16.06
CA ARG A 169 14.17 8.46 -17.48
C ARG A 169 12.67 8.33 -17.65
N THR A 170 12.05 7.38 -16.94
CA THR A 170 10.66 7.01 -17.09
C THR A 170 9.94 7.16 -15.75
N LEU A 171 8.74 7.74 -15.78
CA LEU A 171 7.89 7.81 -14.60
C LEU A 171 7.22 6.47 -14.37
N GLY A 172 7.53 5.82 -13.26
CA GLY A 172 6.90 4.59 -12.80
C GLY A 172 5.78 4.86 -11.81
N TRP A 173 4.91 3.89 -11.63
CA TRP A 173 3.78 3.90 -10.71
C TRP A 173 3.78 2.64 -9.85
N GLY A 174 3.27 2.74 -8.62
CA GLY A 174 3.10 1.60 -7.74
C GLY A 174 2.35 1.93 -6.47
N VAL A 175 2.04 0.88 -5.71
CA VAL A 175 1.49 0.97 -4.36
C VAL A 175 2.44 0.31 -3.38
N VAL A 176 2.61 0.92 -2.22
CA VAL A 176 3.30 0.35 -1.06
C VAL A 176 2.37 0.41 0.15
N SER A 177 2.40 -0.64 0.97
CA SER A 177 1.61 -0.71 2.21
C SER A 177 2.54 -0.75 3.43
N PHE A 178 2.18 0.00 4.47
CA PHE A 178 2.93 0.04 5.74
C PHE A 178 2.06 -0.41 6.90
N ARG A 179 2.58 -1.35 7.71
CA ARG A 179 1.88 -1.89 8.88
C ARG A 179 1.82 -0.85 10.00
N LEU A 180 0.61 -0.51 10.45
CA LEU A 180 0.39 0.47 11.51
C LEU A 180 0.52 -0.13 12.92
N LYS A 181 0.58 -1.46 13.05
CA LYS A 181 0.62 -2.13 14.36
C LYS A 181 1.83 -1.72 15.18
N GLU A 182 2.98 -1.45 14.53
CA GLU A 182 4.22 -1.05 15.20
C GLU A 182 4.12 0.32 15.90
N ILE A 183 3.23 1.16 15.42
CA ILE A 183 2.97 2.50 15.97
C ILE A 183 1.61 2.60 16.67
N ALA A 184 0.91 1.48 16.89
CA ALA A 184 -0.44 1.47 17.45
C ALA A 184 -0.56 2.25 18.76
N ASN A 185 0.44 2.13 19.66
CA ASN A 185 0.47 2.88 20.91
C ASN A 185 0.60 4.39 20.72
N GLN A 186 1.27 4.83 19.65
CA GLN A 186 1.46 6.25 19.32
C GLN A 186 0.21 6.84 18.65
N LEU A 187 -0.65 5.99 18.08
CA LEU A 187 -1.90 6.38 17.46
C LEU A 187 -3.05 6.57 18.46
N VAL A 188 -2.87 6.10 19.71
CA VAL A 188 -3.91 6.28 20.75
C VAL A 188 -4.20 7.77 20.97
N GLY A 189 -5.46 8.17 20.75
CA GLY A 189 -5.92 9.55 20.91
C GLY A 189 -5.60 10.47 19.72
N LYS A 190 -4.95 9.97 18.67
CA LYS A 190 -4.71 10.73 17.44
C LYS A 190 -5.90 10.64 16.49
N LYS A 191 -6.10 11.68 15.69
CA LYS A 191 -7.11 11.72 14.62
C LYS A 191 -6.65 11.01 13.36
N GLY A 192 -5.35 11.00 13.11
CA GLY A 192 -4.79 10.46 11.88
C GLY A 192 -3.27 10.58 11.79
N LEU A 193 -2.79 10.50 10.57
CA LEU A 193 -1.37 10.60 10.20
C LEU A 193 -1.12 11.84 9.36
N LYS A 194 0.02 12.48 9.59
CA LYS A 194 0.64 13.45 8.68
C LYS A 194 1.84 12.80 8.03
N ILE A 195 1.86 12.79 6.71
CA ILE A 195 2.94 12.18 5.92
C ILE A 195 3.72 13.28 5.22
N ILE A 196 4.96 13.48 5.61
CA ILE A 196 5.88 14.42 4.98
C ILE A 196 6.59 13.70 3.84
N VAL A 197 6.69 14.34 2.69
CA VAL A 197 7.25 13.77 1.46
C VAL A 197 8.07 14.82 0.72
N ASN A 198 9.24 14.44 0.19
CA ASN A 198 10.00 15.23 -0.76
C ASN A 198 9.48 14.94 -2.17
N THR A 199 8.59 15.80 -2.71
CA THR A 199 7.90 15.52 -3.96
C THR A 199 8.74 15.89 -5.19
N ILE A 200 8.37 15.30 -6.34
CA ILE A 200 9.08 15.55 -7.63
C ILE A 200 8.94 17.01 -8.06
N TYR A 201 7.75 17.60 -7.90
CA TYR A 201 7.42 18.89 -8.50
C TYR A 201 7.41 20.05 -7.50
N ASP A 202 6.92 19.81 -6.27
CA ASP A 202 6.59 20.87 -5.32
C ASP A 202 7.48 20.88 -4.08
N GLY A 203 8.58 20.11 -4.08
CA GLY A 203 9.48 20.00 -2.94
C GLY A 203 8.82 19.30 -1.73
N LYS A 204 9.12 19.76 -0.52
CA LYS A 204 8.59 19.15 0.72
C LYS A 204 7.09 19.46 0.86
N GLN A 205 6.27 18.43 0.85
CA GLN A 205 4.81 18.50 1.02
C GLN A 205 4.36 17.68 2.24
N THR A 206 3.17 18.00 2.75
CA THR A 206 2.55 17.29 3.86
C THR A 206 1.14 16.86 3.47
N TYR A 207 0.90 15.56 3.57
CA TYR A 207 -0.41 14.94 3.33
C TYR A 207 -1.00 14.50 4.66
N THR A 208 -2.33 14.52 4.78
CA THR A 208 -3.03 14.02 5.96
C THR A 208 -4.00 12.92 5.58
N VAL A 209 -4.12 11.92 6.47
CA VAL A 209 -5.11 10.85 6.35
C VAL A 209 -5.69 10.55 7.73
N ASP A 210 -7.01 10.52 7.82
CA ASP A 210 -7.72 10.26 9.07
C ASP A 210 -7.80 8.77 9.36
N LEU A 211 -7.67 8.42 10.64
CA LEU A 211 -8.01 7.07 11.11
C LEU A 211 -9.53 6.88 10.98
N LYS A 212 -9.96 5.82 10.28
CA LYS A 212 -11.38 5.45 10.25
C LYS A 212 -11.81 5.12 11.68
N LYS A 213 -12.85 5.77 12.15
CA LYS A 213 -13.50 5.51 13.45
C LYS A 213 -14.32 4.24 13.37
#